data_900e4600dbebcf714afc73ca67d9b979
#
_entry.id   900e4600dbebcf714afc73ca67d9b979
#
_cell.length_a   1.000
_cell.length_b   1.000
_cell.length_c   1.000
_cell.angle_alpha   90.00
_cell.angle_beta   90.00
_cell.angle_gamma   90.00
#
_symmetry.space_group_name_H-M   'P 1'
#
loop_
_entity.id
_entity.type
_entity.pdbx_description
1 polymer ?
#
loop_
_entity_poly.entity_id
_entity_poly.type
_entity_poly.pdbx_seq_one_letter_code
_entity_poly.pdbx_strand_id
1 'polypeptide(L)'
;MKKKFKILLIILLSIAIISLSFFFMENYIFDPHRGVVTNFENSAPLSQNLSKKEALEDFDYAFKKLKYRHPIWLEKTEEAEYFRNLLTSKYQENRTFLASKENISVTELFQQLAELYALLHDGHTRVEFSSDSLKEIDDHTPFFAYGNPVAVNGIDTEQLYQLYKTRCSYEVDTFIKNYFFSSYIFREDILSLVGIDASTSLVYTYKTKDGYEDFSHNFVPHENAFYPSKDDIKTFLESKNYSQEEIQARTDTSMGDYLTPDKVESAKVVGNPQSWIWYTIDQKNNIGIFTLRSCTYNDEYIETVKNFFADVKKANITNVAVDLRENGGGRSYVANEFVKHLAVDSYKTWDCAVRYGPYLQYYDNDFITNEKYDTNFSGNIYILTNSKSYSASMDFAMLIQDNNLGKVIGEPSSNKPESYGDCLYFQLPNSKLKIAISFKKWYRIDQTKKDLLIEPDIPCPSQESVSVLYDLISKF
;
A
#
# COMPACT_ATOMS: atom_id res chain seq x y z
N MET A 1 -42.28 8.56 -53.35
CA MET A 1 -41.54 9.41 -52.41
C MET A 1 -41.82 9.07 -50.92
N LYS A 2 -43.09 9.12 -50.46
CA LYS A 2 -43.42 8.90 -49.00
C LYS A 2 -42.95 7.55 -48.41
N LYS A 3 -42.95 6.43 -49.16
CA LYS A 3 -42.53 5.10 -48.70
C LYS A 3 -40.99 5.03 -48.49
N LYS A 4 -40.20 5.61 -49.39
CA LYS A 4 -38.72 5.68 -49.26
C LYS A 4 -38.31 6.56 -48.09
N PHE A 5 -39.01 7.68 -47.83
CA PHE A 5 -38.76 8.55 -46.69
C PHE A 5 -39.07 7.87 -45.37
N LYS A 6 -40.17 7.10 -45.26
CA LYS A 6 -40.47 6.30 -44.04
C LYS A 6 -39.40 5.24 -43.76
N ILE A 7 -38.92 4.56 -44.80
CA ILE A 7 -37.85 3.55 -44.63
C ILE A 7 -36.55 4.21 -44.16
N LEU A 8 -36.17 5.35 -44.74
CA LEU A 8 -35.00 6.10 -44.33
C LEU A 8 -35.10 6.57 -42.85
N LEU A 9 -36.26 7.06 -42.45
CA LEU A 9 -36.51 7.49 -41.06
C LEU A 9 -36.41 6.32 -40.06
N ILE A 10 -36.94 5.14 -40.43
CA ILE A 10 -36.82 3.94 -39.59
C ILE A 10 -35.36 3.53 -39.45
N ILE A 11 -34.57 3.54 -40.52
CA ILE A 11 -33.13 3.22 -40.49
C ILE A 11 -32.38 4.20 -39.58
N LEU A 12 -32.63 5.51 -39.71
CA LEU A 12 -31.99 6.54 -38.89
C LEU A 12 -32.38 6.40 -37.41
N LEU A 13 -33.64 6.11 -37.10
CA LEU A 13 -34.10 5.84 -35.74
C LEU A 13 -33.45 4.58 -35.16
N SER A 14 -33.34 3.52 -35.95
CA SER A 14 -32.65 2.27 -35.51
C SER A 14 -31.17 2.51 -35.21
N ILE A 15 -30.47 3.27 -36.07
CA ILE A 15 -29.07 3.65 -35.84
C ILE A 15 -28.95 4.51 -34.57
N ALA A 16 -29.85 5.48 -34.37
CA ALA A 16 -29.84 6.31 -33.17
C ALA A 16 -30.08 5.49 -31.89
N ILE A 17 -31.03 4.55 -31.90
CA ILE A 17 -31.31 3.65 -30.78
C ILE A 17 -30.10 2.76 -30.50
N ILE A 18 -29.48 2.17 -31.53
CA ILE A 18 -28.26 1.33 -31.36
C ILE A 18 -27.12 2.16 -30.80
N SER A 19 -26.87 3.36 -31.32
CA SER A 19 -25.81 4.25 -30.84
C SER A 19 -26.07 4.69 -29.40
N LEU A 20 -27.32 5.02 -29.04
CA LEU A 20 -27.69 5.36 -27.65
C LEU A 20 -27.52 4.17 -26.69
N SER A 21 -27.93 2.99 -27.16
CA SER A 21 -27.74 1.75 -26.37
C SER A 21 -26.25 1.43 -26.14
N PHE A 22 -25.43 1.62 -27.17
CA PHE A 22 -23.99 1.42 -27.08
C PHE A 22 -23.34 2.43 -26.13
N PHE A 23 -23.71 3.70 -26.25
CA PHE A 23 -23.29 4.76 -25.35
C PHE A 23 -23.70 4.47 -23.89
N PHE A 24 -24.95 4.02 -23.68
CA PHE A 24 -25.43 3.65 -22.36
C PHE A 24 -24.66 2.43 -21.79
N MET A 25 -24.43 1.41 -22.61
CA MET A 25 -23.65 0.24 -22.20
C MET A 25 -22.22 0.64 -21.80
N GLU A 26 -21.54 1.41 -22.64
CA GLU A 26 -20.16 1.83 -22.42
C GLU A 26 -20.01 2.69 -21.14
N ASN A 27 -20.87 3.70 -20.98
CA ASN A 27 -20.75 4.66 -19.88
C ASN A 27 -21.45 4.22 -18.57
N TYR A 28 -22.36 3.24 -18.61
CA TYR A 28 -23.14 2.85 -17.42
C TYR A 28 -22.98 1.40 -17.00
N ILE A 29 -22.73 0.47 -17.93
CA ILE A 29 -22.62 -0.95 -17.62
C ILE A 29 -21.17 -1.38 -17.53
N PHE A 30 -20.34 -0.94 -18.48
CA PHE A 30 -18.94 -1.36 -18.59
C PHE A 30 -17.95 -0.40 -17.95
N ASP A 31 -18.34 0.83 -17.59
CA ASP A 31 -17.45 1.77 -16.93
C ASP A 31 -17.08 1.31 -15.49
N PRO A 32 -15.83 0.91 -15.22
CA PRO A 32 -15.40 0.52 -13.89
C PRO A 32 -15.41 1.70 -12.91
N HIS A 33 -15.25 2.94 -13.40
CA HIS A 33 -15.16 4.14 -12.58
C HIS A 33 -16.52 4.75 -12.21
N ARG A 34 -17.62 4.21 -12.68
CA ARG A 34 -18.94 4.75 -12.39
C ARG A 34 -19.23 4.79 -10.89
N GLY A 35 -19.50 6.01 -10.40
CA GLY A 35 -19.83 6.28 -9.00
C GLY A 35 -18.62 6.17 -8.05
N VAL A 36 -17.41 6.25 -8.61
CA VAL A 36 -16.18 6.45 -7.86
C VAL A 36 -16.19 7.86 -7.27
N VAL A 37 -15.75 7.96 -6.02
CA VAL A 37 -15.65 9.21 -5.28
C VAL A 37 -14.19 9.63 -5.22
N THR A 38 -13.92 10.90 -5.51
CA THR A 38 -12.58 11.50 -5.41
C THR A 38 -12.48 12.50 -4.25
N ASN A 39 -13.61 13.12 -3.88
CA ASN A 39 -13.70 14.05 -2.75
C ASN A 39 -14.60 13.41 -1.69
N PHE A 40 -14.05 13.09 -0.53
CA PHE A 40 -14.74 12.40 0.55
C PHE A 40 -15.28 13.41 1.57
N GLU A 41 -16.50 13.17 2.02
CA GLU A 41 -17.03 13.80 3.23
C GLU A 41 -16.36 13.16 4.46
N ASN A 42 -16.35 13.88 5.58
CA ASN A 42 -15.86 13.33 6.84
C ASN A 42 -16.71 12.13 7.26
N SER A 43 -16.06 11.06 7.68
CA SER A 43 -16.73 9.90 8.24
C SER A 43 -17.44 10.27 9.55
N ALA A 44 -18.60 9.68 9.78
CA ALA A 44 -19.31 9.86 11.04
C ALA A 44 -18.48 9.36 12.22
N PRO A 45 -18.55 10.00 13.39
CA PRO A 45 -17.83 9.57 14.59
C PRO A 45 -18.12 8.10 14.94
N LEU A 46 -17.12 7.39 15.45
CA LEU A 46 -17.22 5.97 15.86
C LEU A 46 -18.40 5.72 16.81
N SER A 47 -18.65 6.63 17.75
CA SER A 47 -19.74 6.55 18.74
C SER A 47 -21.11 6.92 18.20
N GLN A 48 -21.21 7.47 16.99
CA GLN A 48 -22.50 7.85 16.42
C GLN A 48 -23.37 6.60 16.18
N ASN A 49 -24.62 6.69 16.57
CA ASN A 49 -25.61 5.65 16.29
C ASN A 49 -26.32 5.93 14.95
N LEU A 50 -26.41 4.88 14.16
CA LEU A 50 -27.23 4.80 12.96
C LEU A 50 -28.52 4.05 13.29
N SER A 51 -29.62 4.41 12.66
CA SER A 51 -30.81 3.55 12.68
C SER A 51 -30.51 2.21 11.98
N LYS A 52 -31.27 1.18 12.33
CA LYS A 52 -31.21 -0.12 11.63
C LYS A 52 -31.25 0.01 10.11
N LYS A 53 -32.13 0.89 9.61
CA LYS A 53 -32.28 1.12 8.17
C LYS A 53 -31.02 1.69 7.55
N GLU A 54 -30.43 2.71 8.16
CA GLU A 54 -29.21 3.36 7.66
C GLU A 54 -28.01 2.41 7.68
N ALA A 55 -27.83 1.66 8.77
CA ALA A 55 -26.73 0.70 8.88
C ALA A 55 -26.85 -0.44 7.85
N LEU A 56 -28.07 -0.97 7.62
CA LEU A 56 -28.30 -2.01 6.61
C LEU A 56 -28.14 -1.44 5.19
N GLU A 57 -28.54 -0.20 4.93
CA GLU A 57 -28.34 0.46 3.65
C GLU A 57 -26.84 0.58 3.33
N ASP A 58 -26.02 1.01 4.29
CA ASP A 58 -24.56 1.11 4.14
C ASP A 58 -23.92 -0.27 3.90
N PHE A 59 -24.31 -1.26 4.70
CA PHE A 59 -23.77 -2.61 4.62
C PHE A 59 -24.12 -3.29 3.29
N ASP A 60 -25.39 -3.18 2.85
CA ASP A 60 -25.87 -3.71 1.58
C ASP A 60 -25.21 -2.98 0.38
N TYR A 61 -25.01 -1.65 0.50
CA TYR A 61 -24.29 -0.86 -0.50
C TYR A 61 -22.83 -1.32 -0.65
N ALA A 62 -22.11 -1.50 0.47
CA ALA A 62 -20.73 -1.97 0.47
C ALA A 62 -20.59 -3.35 -0.19
N PHE A 63 -21.43 -4.32 0.20
CA PHE A 63 -21.42 -5.65 -0.42
C PHE A 63 -21.79 -5.62 -1.90
N LYS A 64 -22.76 -4.80 -2.29
CA LYS A 64 -23.13 -4.60 -3.69
C LYS A 64 -21.95 -4.06 -4.50
N LYS A 65 -21.21 -3.07 -3.98
CA LYS A 65 -20.03 -2.52 -4.65
C LYS A 65 -18.94 -3.58 -4.78
N LEU A 66 -18.65 -4.33 -3.71
CA LEU A 66 -17.72 -5.45 -3.74
C LEU A 66 -18.10 -6.46 -4.83
N LYS A 67 -19.35 -6.90 -4.83
CA LYS A 67 -19.87 -7.88 -5.80
C LYS A 67 -19.75 -7.41 -7.26
N TYR A 68 -19.92 -6.11 -7.52
CA TYR A 68 -19.91 -5.57 -8.89
C TYR A 68 -18.56 -5.05 -9.35
N ARG A 69 -17.56 -4.91 -8.47
CA ARG A 69 -16.27 -4.32 -8.81
C ARG A 69 -15.10 -5.27 -8.68
N HIS A 70 -15.08 -6.12 -7.66
CA HIS A 70 -13.95 -7.03 -7.43
C HIS A 70 -13.91 -8.16 -8.45
N PRO A 71 -12.75 -8.46 -9.08
CA PRO A 71 -12.62 -9.48 -10.14
C PRO A 71 -13.06 -10.88 -9.72
N ILE A 72 -12.85 -11.27 -8.47
CA ILE A 72 -13.16 -12.59 -7.91
C ILE A 72 -14.59 -13.09 -8.22
N TRP A 73 -15.54 -12.17 -8.42
CA TRP A 73 -16.92 -12.51 -8.74
C TRP A 73 -17.12 -13.04 -10.16
N LEU A 74 -16.15 -12.85 -11.05
CA LEU A 74 -16.21 -13.28 -12.45
C LEU A 74 -15.12 -14.31 -12.81
N GLU A 75 -14.17 -14.55 -11.92
CA GLU A 75 -13.16 -15.59 -12.11
C GLU A 75 -13.80 -16.98 -12.06
N LYS A 76 -13.29 -17.91 -12.90
CA LYS A 76 -13.85 -19.26 -13.07
C LYS A 76 -13.00 -20.35 -12.39
N THR A 77 -12.21 -19.97 -11.37
CA THR A 77 -11.40 -20.92 -10.60
C THR A 77 -12.18 -21.47 -9.41
N GLU A 78 -11.84 -22.68 -8.95
CA GLU A 78 -12.42 -23.30 -7.74
C GLU A 78 -12.16 -22.43 -6.50
N GLU A 79 -10.98 -21.84 -6.42
CA GLU A 79 -10.60 -20.92 -5.35
C GLU A 79 -11.53 -19.69 -5.31
N ALA A 80 -11.76 -19.04 -6.46
CA ALA A 80 -12.67 -17.90 -6.54
C ALA A 80 -14.12 -18.30 -6.18
N GLU A 81 -14.56 -19.50 -6.53
CA GLU A 81 -15.88 -20.02 -6.13
C GLU A 81 -15.96 -20.21 -4.62
N TYR A 82 -14.94 -20.78 -4.00
CA TYR A 82 -14.85 -20.94 -2.55
C TYR A 82 -14.96 -19.56 -1.84
N PHE A 83 -14.18 -18.58 -2.25
CA PHE A 83 -14.24 -17.25 -1.65
C PHE A 83 -15.59 -16.53 -1.87
N ARG A 84 -16.21 -16.68 -3.04
CA ARG A 84 -17.56 -16.12 -3.28
C ARG A 84 -18.60 -16.72 -2.34
N ASN A 85 -18.54 -18.02 -2.09
CA ASN A 85 -19.45 -18.70 -1.17
C ASN A 85 -19.21 -18.24 0.27
N LEU A 86 -17.95 -18.15 0.70
CA LEU A 86 -17.56 -17.66 2.01
C LEU A 86 -18.02 -16.21 2.25
N LEU A 87 -17.76 -15.31 1.31
CA LEU A 87 -18.20 -13.90 1.36
C LEU A 87 -19.73 -13.78 1.41
N THR A 88 -20.44 -14.58 0.64
CA THR A 88 -21.91 -14.57 0.63
C THR A 88 -22.47 -15.06 1.96
N SER A 89 -21.90 -16.11 2.53
CA SER A 89 -22.29 -16.63 3.85
C SER A 89 -22.03 -15.59 4.94
N LYS A 90 -20.83 -15.00 4.97
CA LYS A 90 -20.47 -13.96 5.96
C LYS A 90 -21.33 -12.72 5.83
N TYR A 91 -21.65 -12.31 4.61
CA TYR A 91 -22.58 -11.20 4.37
C TYR A 91 -23.96 -11.49 5.01
N GLN A 92 -24.52 -12.68 4.85
CA GLN A 92 -25.81 -13.04 5.45
C GLN A 92 -25.74 -13.07 6.97
N GLU A 93 -24.68 -13.63 7.53
CA GLU A 93 -24.42 -13.66 8.98
C GLU A 93 -24.38 -12.25 9.57
N ASN A 94 -23.49 -11.39 9.05
CA ASN A 94 -23.29 -10.03 9.53
C ASN A 94 -24.54 -9.16 9.32
N ARG A 95 -25.22 -9.32 8.19
CA ARG A 95 -26.48 -8.64 7.92
C ARG A 95 -27.57 -9.02 8.90
N THR A 96 -27.67 -10.31 9.26
CA THR A 96 -28.62 -10.80 10.27
C THR A 96 -28.30 -10.22 11.65
N PHE A 97 -27.01 -10.19 12.02
CA PHE A 97 -26.57 -9.57 13.26
C PHE A 97 -26.97 -8.09 13.33
N LEU A 98 -26.69 -7.29 12.29
CA LEU A 98 -27.08 -5.88 12.22
C LEU A 98 -28.61 -5.73 12.27
N ALA A 99 -29.37 -6.57 11.57
CA ALA A 99 -30.83 -6.54 11.56
C ALA A 99 -31.48 -6.88 12.90
N SER A 100 -30.78 -7.55 13.82
CA SER A 100 -31.26 -7.91 15.15
C SER A 100 -31.26 -6.73 16.14
N LYS A 101 -30.62 -5.62 15.80
CA LYS A 101 -30.44 -4.43 16.65
C LYS A 101 -31.37 -3.29 16.24
N GLU A 102 -31.72 -2.44 17.16
CA GLU A 102 -32.50 -1.22 16.88
C GLU A 102 -31.62 -0.04 16.49
N ASN A 103 -30.47 0.11 17.16
CA ASN A 103 -29.44 1.10 16.87
C ASN A 103 -28.11 0.39 16.70
N ILE A 104 -27.32 0.82 15.74
CA ILE A 104 -26.00 0.28 15.42
C ILE A 104 -25.00 1.43 15.45
N SER A 105 -23.95 1.33 16.27
CA SER A 105 -22.87 2.32 16.23
C SER A 105 -22.08 2.22 14.93
N VAL A 106 -21.44 3.33 14.52
CA VAL A 106 -20.52 3.33 13.39
C VAL A 106 -19.39 2.33 13.63
N THR A 107 -18.91 2.18 14.87
CA THR A 107 -17.96 1.13 15.27
C THR A 107 -18.45 -0.27 14.92
N GLU A 108 -19.68 -0.62 15.28
CA GLU A 108 -20.22 -1.96 14.99
C GLU A 108 -20.36 -2.20 13.49
N LEU A 109 -20.85 -1.21 12.73
CA LEU A 109 -20.92 -1.29 11.28
C LEU A 109 -19.52 -1.48 10.66
N PHE A 110 -18.54 -0.70 11.14
CA PHE A 110 -17.15 -0.77 10.68
C PHE A 110 -16.54 -2.16 10.93
N GLN A 111 -16.72 -2.72 12.13
CA GLN A 111 -16.28 -4.08 12.48
C GLN A 111 -16.90 -5.14 11.57
N GLN A 112 -18.21 -5.07 11.30
CA GLN A 112 -18.90 -6.03 10.44
C GLN A 112 -18.43 -5.96 8.97
N LEU A 113 -18.13 -4.76 8.47
CA LEU A 113 -17.56 -4.55 7.15
C LEU A 113 -16.11 -5.05 7.08
N ALA A 114 -15.31 -4.74 8.10
CA ALA A 114 -13.92 -5.17 8.19
C ALA A 114 -13.80 -6.70 8.23
N GLU A 115 -14.61 -7.39 9.03
CA GLU A 115 -14.68 -8.87 9.05
C GLU A 115 -15.07 -9.48 7.69
N LEU A 116 -16.00 -8.85 6.99
CA LEU A 116 -16.40 -9.31 5.65
C LEU A 116 -15.26 -9.15 4.64
N TYR A 117 -14.59 -7.99 4.63
CA TYR A 117 -13.53 -7.68 3.66
C TYR A 117 -12.24 -8.43 3.96
N ALA A 118 -11.95 -8.74 5.22
CA ALA A 118 -10.79 -9.53 5.63
C ALA A 118 -10.72 -10.90 4.95
N LEU A 119 -11.87 -11.50 4.63
CA LEU A 119 -11.96 -12.80 3.97
C LEU A 119 -11.42 -12.83 2.54
N LEU A 120 -11.19 -11.67 1.92
CA LEU A 120 -10.63 -11.57 0.56
C LEU A 120 -9.13 -11.82 0.52
N HIS A 121 -8.43 -11.61 1.62
CA HIS A 121 -6.97 -11.60 1.64
C HIS A 121 -6.36 -10.71 0.53
N ASP A 122 -6.97 -9.54 0.32
CA ASP A 122 -6.56 -8.52 -0.64
C ASP A 122 -6.34 -7.19 0.08
N GLY A 123 -5.09 -6.81 0.30
CA GLY A 123 -4.72 -5.60 1.05
C GLY A 123 -5.18 -4.29 0.38
N HIS A 124 -5.56 -4.34 -0.89
CA HIS A 124 -6.11 -3.20 -1.60
C HIS A 124 -7.62 -3.04 -1.39
N THR A 125 -8.35 -4.10 -1.02
CA THR A 125 -9.80 -4.06 -0.75
C THR A 125 -10.06 -3.95 0.75
N ARG A 126 -10.55 -2.79 1.21
CA ARG A 126 -10.70 -2.49 2.64
C ARG A 126 -11.78 -1.45 2.91
N VAL A 127 -12.21 -1.36 4.15
CA VAL A 127 -13.02 -0.27 4.70
C VAL A 127 -12.14 0.60 5.59
N GLU A 128 -12.31 1.91 5.52
CA GLU A 128 -11.50 2.88 6.25
C GLU A 128 -12.29 4.17 6.53
N PHE A 129 -11.81 4.98 7.46
CA PHE A 129 -12.29 6.34 7.65
C PHE A 129 -11.72 7.28 6.58
N SER A 130 -12.40 8.39 6.31
CA SER A 130 -11.78 9.47 5.51
C SER A 130 -10.56 10.03 6.26
N SER A 131 -9.54 10.48 5.52
CA SER A 131 -8.29 10.99 6.12
C SER A 131 -8.53 12.09 7.16
N ASP A 132 -9.46 13.01 6.85
CA ASP A 132 -9.75 14.17 7.70
C ASP A 132 -10.54 13.81 8.97
N SER A 133 -10.97 12.53 9.09
CA SER A 133 -11.67 12.01 10.29
C SER A 133 -10.76 11.14 11.15
N LEU A 134 -9.49 10.96 10.76
CA LEU A 134 -8.57 10.12 11.52
C LEU A 134 -8.08 10.83 12.77
N LYS A 135 -8.05 10.06 13.85
CA LYS A 135 -7.44 10.49 15.11
C LYS A 135 -6.41 9.48 15.58
N GLU A 136 -5.39 9.97 16.24
CA GLU A 136 -4.32 9.18 16.83
C GLU A 136 -3.91 9.75 18.19
N ILE A 137 -3.01 9.07 18.89
CA ILE A 137 -2.48 9.54 20.16
C ILE A 137 -1.84 10.92 20.03
N ASP A 138 -1.96 11.72 21.10
CA ASP A 138 -1.49 13.10 21.13
C ASP A 138 0.02 13.27 21.16
N ASP A 139 0.78 12.27 21.67
CA ASP A 139 2.24 12.33 21.79
C ASP A 139 2.90 10.98 21.48
N HIS A 140 3.71 10.95 20.44
CA HIS A 140 4.46 9.77 20.01
C HIS A 140 5.86 9.64 20.65
N THR A 141 6.25 10.53 21.56
CA THR A 141 7.57 10.52 22.21
C THR A 141 7.90 9.18 22.86
N PRO A 142 7.01 8.53 23.66
CA PRO A 142 7.31 7.25 24.26
C PRO A 142 7.58 6.13 23.23
N PHE A 143 6.86 6.12 22.11
CA PHE A 143 7.07 5.15 21.03
C PHE A 143 8.45 5.33 20.39
N PHE A 144 8.81 6.55 20.03
CA PHE A 144 10.14 6.81 19.44
C PHE A 144 11.29 6.58 20.42
N ALA A 145 11.06 6.77 21.71
CA ALA A 145 12.09 6.54 22.75
C ALA A 145 12.24 5.06 23.13
N TYR A 146 11.15 4.31 23.21
CA TYR A 146 11.12 2.95 23.77
C TYR A 146 10.79 1.85 22.77
N GLY A 147 10.29 2.21 21.59
CA GLY A 147 9.79 1.26 20.58
C GLY A 147 8.32 0.90 20.82
N ASN A 148 7.93 -0.28 20.36
CA ASN A 148 6.53 -0.72 20.41
C ASN A 148 6.02 -0.86 21.85
N PRO A 149 4.77 -0.41 22.15
CA PRO A 149 4.14 -0.67 23.43
C PRO A 149 3.89 -2.17 23.61
N VAL A 150 3.94 -2.64 24.85
CA VAL A 150 3.68 -4.05 25.20
C VAL A 150 2.23 -4.29 25.62
N ALA A 151 1.52 -3.23 26.04
CA ALA A 151 0.08 -3.29 26.35
C ALA A 151 -0.62 -1.97 26.07
N VAL A 152 -1.93 -2.04 25.82
CA VAL A 152 -2.86 -0.89 25.78
C VAL A 152 -4.00 -1.19 26.77
N ASN A 153 -4.21 -0.31 27.75
CA ASN A 153 -5.13 -0.52 28.86
C ASN A 153 -4.97 -1.90 29.54
N GLY A 154 -3.71 -2.34 29.70
CA GLY A 154 -3.37 -3.64 30.28
C GLY A 154 -3.62 -4.86 29.40
N ILE A 155 -4.12 -4.68 28.16
CA ILE A 155 -4.28 -5.76 27.18
C ILE A 155 -2.99 -5.87 26.37
N ASP A 156 -2.40 -7.06 26.31
CA ASP A 156 -1.19 -7.36 25.56
C ASP A 156 -1.34 -7.00 24.08
N THR A 157 -0.37 -6.31 23.51
CA THR A 157 -0.43 -5.80 22.14
C THR A 157 -0.40 -6.91 21.09
N GLU A 158 0.21 -8.06 21.37
CA GLU A 158 0.14 -9.22 20.46
C GLU A 158 -1.27 -9.81 20.44
N GLN A 159 -2.00 -9.82 21.56
CA GLN A 159 -3.42 -10.24 21.58
C GLN A 159 -4.28 -9.29 20.73
N LEU A 160 -4.05 -7.97 20.84
CA LEU A 160 -4.72 -6.99 19.99
C LEU A 160 -4.39 -7.20 18.50
N TYR A 161 -3.15 -7.51 18.19
CA TYR A 161 -2.74 -7.82 16.82
C TYR A 161 -3.45 -9.06 16.27
N GLN A 162 -3.53 -10.15 17.05
CA GLN A 162 -4.23 -11.36 16.60
C GLN A 162 -5.71 -11.09 16.33
N LEU A 163 -6.36 -10.23 17.12
CA LEU A 163 -7.74 -9.80 16.86
C LEU A 163 -7.83 -8.90 15.62
N TYR A 164 -6.89 -7.98 15.45
CA TYR A 164 -6.82 -7.10 14.27
C TYR A 164 -6.71 -7.90 12.96
N LYS A 165 -5.93 -8.97 12.92
CA LYS A 165 -5.80 -9.85 11.75
C LYS A 165 -7.13 -10.41 11.25
N THR A 166 -8.10 -10.65 12.14
CA THR A 166 -9.42 -11.14 11.74
C THR A 166 -10.30 -10.07 11.08
N ARG A 167 -9.89 -8.80 11.14
CA ARG A 167 -10.61 -7.63 10.66
C ARG A 167 -9.80 -6.78 9.68
N CYS A 168 -8.68 -7.31 9.20
CA CYS A 168 -7.83 -6.65 8.22
C CYS A 168 -7.66 -7.55 7.00
N SER A 169 -7.87 -7.01 5.81
CA SER A 169 -7.57 -7.71 4.57
C SER A 169 -6.09 -7.52 4.23
N TYR A 170 -5.34 -8.61 4.05
CA TYR A 170 -3.90 -8.59 3.78
C TYR A 170 -3.46 -9.89 3.07
N GLU A 171 -2.35 -9.84 2.34
CA GLU A 171 -1.74 -11.01 1.72
C GLU A 171 -0.57 -11.57 2.54
N VAL A 172 0.18 -10.72 3.23
CA VAL A 172 1.43 -11.08 3.93
C VAL A 172 1.41 -10.60 5.38
N ASP A 173 1.60 -11.53 6.31
CA ASP A 173 1.52 -11.26 7.75
C ASP A 173 2.57 -10.27 8.24
N THR A 174 3.81 -10.37 7.76
CA THR A 174 4.90 -9.47 8.16
C THR A 174 4.60 -8.01 7.84
N PHE A 175 3.96 -7.74 6.70
CA PHE A 175 3.55 -6.40 6.31
C PHE A 175 2.57 -5.80 7.31
N ILE A 176 1.44 -6.50 7.55
CA ILE A 176 0.40 -5.97 8.43
C ILE A 176 0.84 -5.91 9.89
N LYS A 177 1.71 -6.85 10.32
CA LYS A 177 2.31 -6.83 11.66
C LYS A 177 3.16 -5.59 11.86
N ASN A 178 4.03 -5.27 10.90
CA ASN A 178 4.87 -4.09 10.97
C ASN A 178 4.05 -2.79 11.02
N TYR A 179 3.02 -2.67 10.18
CA TYR A 179 2.14 -1.50 10.22
C TYR A 179 1.34 -1.40 11.51
N PHE A 180 0.83 -2.53 12.03
CA PHE A 180 0.09 -2.52 13.28
C PHE A 180 0.93 -1.96 14.43
N PHE A 181 2.12 -2.49 14.65
CA PHE A 181 2.95 -2.07 15.76
C PHE A 181 3.63 -0.70 15.57
N SER A 182 3.93 -0.29 14.34
CA SER A 182 4.62 0.99 14.09
C SER A 182 3.69 2.19 13.90
N SER A 183 2.39 1.96 13.65
CA SER A 183 1.47 3.03 13.30
C SER A 183 0.03 2.77 13.75
N TYR A 184 -0.55 1.63 13.37
CA TYR A 184 -2.00 1.41 13.48
C TYR A 184 -2.48 1.29 14.92
N ILE A 185 -1.66 0.76 15.85
CA ILE A 185 -1.99 0.64 17.27
C ILE A 185 -2.20 2.00 17.96
N PHE A 186 -1.76 3.09 17.33
CA PHE A 186 -1.91 4.45 17.83
C PHE A 186 -3.15 5.17 17.31
N ARG A 187 -3.97 4.52 16.47
CA ARG A 187 -5.11 5.13 15.80
C ARG A 187 -6.43 4.71 16.44
N GLU A 188 -7.34 5.68 16.65
CA GLU A 188 -8.67 5.49 17.22
C GLU A 188 -9.50 4.46 16.43
N ASP A 189 -9.53 4.57 15.10
CA ASP A 189 -10.30 3.69 14.23
C ASP A 189 -9.78 2.23 14.28
N ILE A 190 -8.48 2.02 14.30
CA ILE A 190 -7.88 0.68 14.39
C ILE A 190 -8.12 0.05 15.77
N LEU A 191 -7.99 0.82 16.84
CA LEU A 191 -8.29 0.33 18.19
C LEU A 191 -9.76 -0.05 18.34
N SER A 192 -10.66 0.68 17.68
CA SER A 192 -12.09 0.33 17.65
C SER A 192 -12.35 -1.02 16.98
N LEU A 193 -11.57 -1.40 15.96
CA LEU A 193 -11.65 -2.72 15.34
C LEU A 193 -11.30 -3.84 16.31
N VAL A 194 -10.41 -3.60 17.26
CA VAL A 194 -10.01 -4.60 18.27
C VAL A 194 -10.78 -4.46 19.60
N GLY A 195 -11.85 -3.66 19.60
CA GLY A 195 -12.75 -3.55 20.75
C GLY A 195 -12.27 -2.61 21.86
N ILE A 196 -11.26 -1.78 21.57
CA ILE A 196 -10.81 -0.74 22.50
C ILE A 196 -11.64 0.53 22.26
N ASP A 197 -12.27 1.03 23.30
CA ASP A 197 -12.96 2.33 23.27
C ASP A 197 -11.95 3.45 23.50
N ALA A 198 -11.61 4.18 22.45
CA ALA A 198 -10.69 5.31 22.46
C ALA A 198 -11.40 6.67 22.68
N SER A 199 -12.67 6.68 23.11
CA SER A 199 -13.39 7.91 23.45
C SER A 199 -12.85 8.60 24.73
N THR A 200 -12.05 7.89 25.50
CA THR A 200 -11.34 8.39 26.70
C THR A 200 -9.84 8.18 26.52
N SER A 201 -9.04 8.78 27.42
CA SER A 201 -7.59 8.53 27.44
C SER A 201 -7.29 7.05 27.60
N LEU A 202 -6.30 6.55 26.86
CA LEU A 202 -5.81 5.18 26.97
C LEU A 202 -4.41 5.15 27.58
N VAL A 203 -4.12 4.09 28.32
CA VAL A 203 -2.80 3.85 28.93
C VAL A 203 -2.01 2.89 28.05
N TYR A 204 -0.87 3.35 27.56
CA TYR A 204 0.11 2.54 26.82
C TYR A 204 1.26 2.19 27.75
N THR A 205 1.55 0.90 27.88
CA THR A 205 2.68 0.39 28.67
C THR A 205 3.86 0.12 27.77
N TYR A 206 5.01 0.69 28.10
CA TYR A 206 6.26 0.50 27.37
C TYR A 206 7.30 -0.22 28.23
N LYS A 207 8.12 -1.02 27.58
CA LYS A 207 9.30 -1.64 28.22
C LYS A 207 10.43 -0.63 28.25
N THR A 208 10.94 -0.34 29.45
CA THR A 208 12.09 0.54 29.69
C THR A 208 13.29 -0.25 30.19
N LYS A 209 14.42 0.41 30.43
CA LYS A 209 15.60 -0.23 31.08
C LYS A 209 15.33 -0.69 32.50
N ASP A 210 14.42 -0.01 33.22
CA ASP A 210 14.12 -0.24 34.62
C ASP A 210 12.85 -1.08 34.85
N GLY A 211 12.25 -1.60 33.78
CA GLY A 211 11.01 -2.41 33.83
C GLY A 211 9.97 -1.93 32.86
N TYR A 212 8.79 -1.54 33.34
CA TYR A 212 7.68 -1.06 32.56
C TYR A 212 7.25 0.32 33.02
N GLU A 213 6.81 1.16 32.06
CA GLU A 213 6.31 2.50 32.35
C GLU A 213 5.02 2.77 31.56
N ASP A 214 4.04 3.39 32.22
CA ASP A 214 2.74 3.69 31.68
C ASP A 214 2.65 5.16 31.23
N PHE A 215 2.10 5.39 30.04
CA PHE A 215 1.83 6.71 29.48
C PHE A 215 0.36 6.82 29.10
N SER A 216 -0.32 7.87 29.58
CA SER A 216 -1.71 8.17 29.22
C SER A 216 -1.75 9.09 28.02
N HIS A 217 -2.49 8.71 26.98
CA HIS A 217 -2.67 9.46 25.75
C HIS A 217 -4.11 9.77 25.47
N ASN A 218 -4.40 10.98 24.97
CA ASN A 218 -5.67 11.35 24.38
C ASN A 218 -5.61 11.16 22.85
N PHE A 219 -6.78 11.08 22.22
CA PHE A 219 -6.85 11.02 20.76
C PHE A 219 -7.17 12.40 20.19
N VAL A 220 -6.32 12.85 19.29
CA VAL A 220 -6.41 14.14 18.60
C VAL A 220 -6.49 13.93 17.09
N PRO A 221 -7.02 14.89 16.30
CA PRO A 221 -6.86 14.85 14.85
C PRO A 221 -5.38 14.67 14.47
N HIS A 222 -5.11 13.90 13.41
CA HIS A 222 -3.74 13.55 12.98
C HIS A 222 -2.81 14.77 12.85
N GLU A 223 -3.32 15.90 12.34
CA GLU A 223 -2.56 17.14 12.20
C GLU A 223 -2.17 17.80 13.54
N ASN A 224 -2.75 17.38 14.64
CA ASN A 224 -2.48 17.90 16.00
C ASN A 224 -1.64 16.94 16.86
N ALA A 225 -1.31 15.76 16.34
CA ALA A 225 -0.44 14.79 17.01
C ALA A 225 1.01 15.30 17.05
N PHE A 226 1.67 15.09 18.18
CA PHE A 226 3.07 15.48 18.34
C PHE A 226 3.98 14.32 17.92
N TYR A 227 4.81 14.59 16.90
CA TYR A 227 5.89 13.73 16.46
C TYR A 227 7.23 14.31 16.89
N PRO A 228 7.98 13.66 17.77
CA PRO A 228 9.19 14.21 18.35
C PRO A 228 10.31 14.32 17.31
N SER A 229 11.12 15.38 17.42
CA SER A 229 12.44 15.46 16.78
C SER A 229 13.47 14.59 17.50
N LYS A 230 14.66 14.40 16.92
CA LYS A 230 15.77 13.72 17.59
C LYS A 230 16.15 14.40 18.91
N ASP A 231 16.12 15.71 18.95
CA ASP A 231 16.45 16.46 20.15
C ASP A 231 15.39 16.30 21.25
N ASP A 232 14.11 16.18 20.87
CA ASP A 232 13.02 15.89 21.80
C ASP A 232 13.20 14.49 22.41
N ILE A 233 13.50 13.47 21.60
CA ILE A 233 13.75 12.11 22.06
C ILE A 233 14.98 12.07 22.98
N LYS A 234 16.06 12.77 22.60
CA LYS A 234 17.27 12.88 23.41
C LYS A 234 16.95 13.50 24.77
N THR A 235 16.28 14.66 24.78
CA THR A 235 15.89 15.36 26.01
C THR A 235 15.00 14.47 26.90
N PHE A 236 14.05 13.77 26.30
CA PHE A 236 13.19 12.84 27.02
C PHE A 236 14.01 11.70 27.67
N LEU A 237 14.90 11.04 26.94
CA LEU A 237 15.73 9.95 27.45
C LEU A 237 16.75 10.42 28.51
N GLU A 238 17.31 11.63 28.36
CA GLU A 238 18.15 12.26 29.39
C GLU A 238 17.37 12.46 30.70
N SER A 239 16.12 12.89 30.62
CA SER A 239 15.24 13.03 31.79
C SER A 239 14.95 11.71 32.50
N LYS A 240 15.09 10.60 31.79
CA LYS A 240 14.95 9.22 32.28
C LYS A 240 16.30 8.56 32.63
N ASN A 241 17.37 9.33 32.75
CA ASN A 241 18.72 8.91 33.13
C ASN A 241 19.33 7.85 32.19
N TYR A 242 19.05 7.90 30.88
CA TYR A 242 19.76 7.09 29.90
C TYR A 242 21.17 7.66 29.64
N SER A 243 22.15 6.79 29.40
CA SER A 243 23.49 7.21 29.00
C SER A 243 23.49 7.77 27.56
N GLN A 244 24.50 8.58 27.23
CA GLN A 244 24.63 9.14 25.87
C GLN A 244 24.77 8.04 24.81
N GLU A 245 25.40 6.91 25.12
CA GLU A 245 25.53 5.76 24.23
C GLU A 245 24.16 5.11 23.96
N GLU A 246 23.36 4.89 25.02
CA GLU A 246 21.99 4.34 24.88
C GLU A 246 21.08 5.28 24.11
N ILE A 247 21.19 6.60 24.32
CA ILE A 247 20.43 7.64 23.60
C ILE A 247 20.80 7.60 22.15
N GLN A 248 22.09 7.61 21.80
CA GLN A 248 22.55 7.59 20.41
C GLN A 248 22.04 6.34 19.68
N ALA A 249 22.18 5.16 20.30
CA ALA A 249 21.69 3.91 19.71
C ALA A 249 20.18 3.94 19.42
N ARG A 250 19.38 4.53 20.31
CA ARG A 250 17.92 4.63 20.16
C ARG A 250 17.51 5.66 19.12
N THR A 251 18.14 6.84 19.13
CA THR A 251 17.82 7.89 18.16
C THR A 251 18.23 7.52 16.73
N ASP A 252 19.36 6.84 16.55
CA ASP A 252 19.80 6.35 15.24
C ASP A 252 18.84 5.29 14.65
N THR A 253 18.24 4.47 15.51
CA THR A 253 17.33 3.41 15.08
C THR A 253 15.91 3.93 14.83
N SER A 254 15.41 4.77 15.73
CA SER A 254 14.01 5.22 15.73
C SER A 254 13.65 6.15 14.57
N MET A 255 14.63 6.91 14.07
CA MET A 255 14.41 7.92 13.01
C MET A 255 14.69 7.40 11.60
N GLY A 256 14.97 6.11 11.43
CA GLY A 256 15.20 5.53 10.11
C GLY A 256 16.46 6.05 9.39
N ASP A 257 17.45 6.53 10.14
CA ASP A 257 18.70 7.08 9.61
C ASP A 257 19.47 6.08 8.74
N TYR A 258 19.23 4.77 8.92
CA TYR A 258 19.80 3.73 8.07
C TYR A 258 19.29 3.81 6.62
N LEU A 259 18.21 4.56 6.35
CA LEU A 259 17.68 4.76 5.02
C LEU A 259 18.42 5.87 4.24
N THR A 260 19.18 6.73 4.95
CA THR A 260 19.94 7.80 4.31
C THR A 260 21.39 7.36 4.08
N PRO A 261 21.98 7.68 2.94
CA PRO A 261 23.37 7.34 2.65
C PRO A 261 24.36 8.31 3.31
N ASP A 262 23.94 9.18 4.21
CA ASP A 262 24.80 10.15 4.93
C ASP A 262 25.98 9.49 5.66
N LYS A 263 25.95 8.17 5.84
CA LYS A 263 27.06 7.39 6.40
C LYS A 263 28.14 7.03 5.39
N VAL A 264 27.97 7.36 4.10
CA VAL A 264 29.00 7.13 3.09
C VAL A 264 29.60 8.48 2.67
N GLU A 265 30.67 8.89 3.36
CA GLU A 265 31.36 10.16 3.15
C GLU A 265 31.75 10.45 1.69
N SER A 266 31.88 9.40 0.86
CA SER A 266 32.26 9.52 -0.55
C SER A 266 31.08 9.76 -1.48
N ALA A 267 29.85 9.59 -1.03
CA ALA A 267 28.66 9.70 -1.89
C ALA A 267 28.20 11.16 -2.04
N LYS A 268 28.07 11.60 -3.29
CA LYS A 268 27.44 12.88 -3.64
C LYS A 268 25.93 12.70 -3.65
N VAL A 269 25.22 13.38 -2.78
CA VAL A 269 23.75 13.42 -2.76
C VAL A 269 23.23 14.41 -3.80
N VAL A 270 22.21 14.02 -4.56
CA VAL A 270 21.48 14.85 -5.52
C VAL A 270 19.99 14.80 -5.21
N GLY A 271 19.38 15.94 -4.98
CA GLY A 271 18.00 16.07 -4.47
C GLY A 271 17.95 16.23 -2.95
N ASN A 272 16.74 16.10 -2.40
CA ASN A 272 16.50 16.22 -0.96
C ASN A 272 16.26 14.81 -0.37
N PRO A 273 17.12 14.31 0.54
CA PRO A 273 16.95 13.00 1.18
C PRO A 273 15.67 12.84 2.02
N GLN A 274 15.00 13.94 2.37
CA GLN A 274 13.70 13.93 3.04
C GLN A 274 12.52 13.88 2.04
N SER A 275 12.81 13.93 0.72
CA SER A 275 11.81 13.83 -0.32
C SER A 275 11.48 12.37 -0.64
N TRP A 276 10.42 12.16 -1.43
CA TRP A 276 10.02 10.84 -1.92
C TRP A 276 10.95 10.28 -3.01
N ILE A 277 11.79 11.13 -3.63
CA ILE A 277 12.74 10.78 -4.71
C ILE A 277 14.03 11.59 -4.59
N TRP A 278 15.15 10.90 -4.72
CA TRP A 278 16.50 11.48 -4.76
C TRP A 278 17.51 10.39 -5.15
N TYR A 279 18.78 10.73 -5.35
CA TYR A 279 19.81 9.72 -5.64
C TYR A 279 21.18 10.13 -5.12
N THR A 280 22.08 9.15 -5.05
CA THR A 280 23.49 9.35 -4.73
C THR A 280 24.39 8.80 -5.82
N ILE A 281 25.55 9.42 -6.01
CA ILE A 281 26.64 8.96 -6.85
C ILE A 281 27.89 8.81 -5.98
N ASP A 282 28.34 7.59 -5.79
CA ASP A 282 29.59 7.26 -5.08
C ASP A 282 30.61 6.71 -6.09
N GLN A 283 31.36 7.63 -6.69
CA GLN A 283 32.37 7.29 -7.70
C GLN A 283 33.51 6.47 -7.11
N LYS A 284 33.85 6.68 -5.83
CA LYS A 284 34.93 5.95 -5.17
C LYS A 284 34.59 4.47 -5.01
N ASN A 285 33.34 4.16 -4.67
CA ASN A 285 32.86 2.79 -4.50
C ASN A 285 32.13 2.26 -5.76
N ASN A 286 32.16 3.01 -6.87
CA ASN A 286 31.59 2.61 -8.15
C ASN A 286 30.09 2.23 -8.08
N ILE A 287 29.28 3.06 -7.41
CA ILE A 287 27.85 2.82 -7.24
C ILE A 287 27.01 4.10 -7.34
N GLY A 288 25.85 4.00 -7.99
CA GLY A 288 24.75 4.95 -7.92
C GLY A 288 23.55 4.34 -7.22
N ILE A 289 22.95 5.01 -6.25
CA ILE A 289 21.73 4.57 -5.57
C ILE A 289 20.60 5.55 -5.87
N PHE A 290 19.56 5.06 -6.53
CA PHE A 290 18.33 5.77 -6.82
C PHE A 290 17.31 5.43 -5.75
N THR A 291 16.96 6.40 -4.90
CA THR A 291 16.02 6.20 -3.79
C THR A 291 14.62 6.64 -4.22
N LEU A 292 13.65 5.75 -4.06
CA LEU A 292 12.26 5.96 -4.40
C LEU A 292 11.37 5.52 -3.24
N ARG A 293 10.76 6.46 -2.50
CA ARG A 293 9.87 6.18 -1.35
C ARG A 293 8.39 6.16 -1.73
N SER A 294 8.05 6.56 -2.97
CA SER A 294 6.71 6.46 -3.53
C SER A 294 6.81 6.24 -5.04
N CYS A 295 5.99 5.34 -5.57
CA CYS A 295 5.90 5.12 -7.02
C CYS A 295 5.00 6.19 -7.67
N THR A 296 5.36 7.45 -7.50
CA THR A 296 4.68 8.59 -8.14
C THR A 296 5.23 8.77 -9.55
N TYR A 297 4.37 8.66 -10.57
CA TYR A 297 4.74 8.84 -11.97
C TYR A 297 4.33 10.23 -12.45
N ASN A 298 5.30 11.13 -12.57
CA ASN A 298 5.15 12.52 -13.00
C ASN A 298 6.43 13.01 -13.69
N ASP A 299 6.44 14.27 -14.13
CA ASP A 299 7.59 14.87 -14.80
C ASP A 299 8.84 14.91 -13.92
N GLU A 300 8.69 15.13 -12.61
CA GLU A 300 9.81 15.10 -11.65
C GLU A 300 10.49 13.73 -11.61
N TYR A 301 9.70 12.65 -11.59
CA TYR A 301 10.23 11.29 -11.66
C TYR A 301 11.01 11.05 -12.95
N ILE A 302 10.39 11.35 -14.10
CA ILE A 302 10.98 11.13 -15.43
C ILE A 302 12.30 11.89 -15.56
N GLU A 303 12.32 13.17 -15.13
CA GLU A 303 13.52 13.99 -15.18
C GLU A 303 14.61 13.49 -14.21
N THR A 304 14.23 13.08 -13.00
CA THR A 304 15.19 12.57 -12.01
C THR A 304 15.84 11.26 -12.46
N VAL A 305 15.09 10.32 -13.04
CA VAL A 305 15.65 9.08 -13.62
C VAL A 305 16.62 9.38 -14.74
N LYS A 306 16.24 10.28 -15.65
CA LYS A 306 17.11 10.71 -16.76
C LYS A 306 18.41 11.33 -16.26
N ASN A 307 18.34 12.23 -15.28
CA ASN A 307 19.50 12.88 -14.69
C ASN A 307 20.40 11.89 -13.94
N PHE A 308 19.80 10.94 -13.22
CA PHE A 308 20.52 9.87 -12.54
C PHE A 308 21.39 9.06 -13.54
N PHE A 309 20.82 8.57 -14.63
CA PHE A 309 21.59 7.80 -15.61
C PHE A 309 22.62 8.65 -16.36
N ALA A 310 22.37 9.94 -16.56
CA ALA A 310 23.35 10.86 -17.09
C ALA A 310 24.57 11.02 -16.15
N ASP A 311 24.32 11.17 -14.85
CA ASP A 311 25.38 11.28 -13.83
C ASP A 311 26.11 9.93 -13.63
N VAL A 312 25.42 8.79 -13.65
CA VAL A 312 25.99 7.43 -13.65
C VAL A 312 26.98 7.28 -14.81
N LYS A 313 26.57 7.65 -16.03
CA LYS A 313 27.43 7.60 -17.21
C LYS A 313 28.64 8.52 -17.07
N LYS A 314 28.43 9.77 -16.63
CA LYS A 314 29.50 10.78 -16.45
C LYS A 314 30.53 10.33 -15.42
N ALA A 315 30.09 9.66 -14.36
CA ALA A 315 30.96 9.14 -13.30
C ALA A 315 31.58 7.77 -13.61
N ASN A 316 31.27 7.16 -14.77
CA ASN A 316 31.66 5.81 -15.19
C ASN A 316 31.26 4.74 -14.18
N ILE A 317 30.09 4.86 -13.55
CA ILE A 317 29.55 3.91 -12.60
C ILE A 317 29.11 2.64 -13.34
N THR A 318 29.42 1.48 -12.76
CA THR A 318 29.04 0.16 -13.31
C THR A 318 28.08 -0.61 -12.41
N ASN A 319 27.71 -0.09 -11.25
CA ASN A 319 26.74 -0.68 -10.33
C ASN A 319 25.65 0.35 -9.99
N VAL A 320 24.40 -0.03 -10.15
CA VAL A 320 23.24 0.81 -9.85
C VAL A 320 22.31 0.05 -8.90
N ALA A 321 21.85 0.72 -7.85
CA ALA A 321 20.80 0.19 -7.01
C ALA A 321 19.57 1.08 -7.03
N VAL A 322 18.37 0.49 -6.94
CA VAL A 322 17.11 1.19 -6.65
C VAL A 322 16.69 0.85 -5.23
N ASP A 323 16.60 1.85 -4.37
CA ASP A 323 16.16 1.66 -2.99
C ASP A 323 14.64 1.84 -2.89
N LEU A 324 13.92 0.73 -2.77
CA LEU A 324 12.47 0.63 -2.65
C LEU A 324 12.02 0.33 -1.20
N ARG A 325 12.92 0.37 -0.23
CA ARG A 325 12.56 0.19 1.18
C ARG A 325 11.59 1.29 1.61
N GLU A 326 10.63 0.98 2.46
CA GLU A 326 9.56 1.90 2.91
C GLU A 326 8.65 2.44 1.78
N ASN A 327 8.68 1.85 0.57
CA ASN A 327 7.87 2.30 -0.56
C ASN A 327 6.55 1.51 -0.63
N GLY A 328 5.45 2.14 -0.25
CA GLY A 328 4.10 1.55 -0.28
C GLY A 328 3.47 1.42 -1.68
N GLY A 329 4.20 1.70 -2.76
CA GLY A 329 3.71 1.58 -4.13
C GLY A 329 3.21 2.89 -4.74
N GLY A 330 2.26 2.76 -5.67
CA GLY A 330 1.69 3.86 -6.46
C GLY A 330 1.42 3.45 -7.91
N ARG A 331 2.14 4.02 -8.85
CA ARG A 331 1.99 3.74 -10.29
C ARG A 331 3.07 2.77 -10.78
N SER A 332 2.70 1.62 -11.31
CA SER A 332 3.64 0.61 -11.85
C SER A 332 4.45 1.11 -13.04
N TYR A 333 4.01 2.18 -13.73
CA TYR A 333 4.75 2.81 -14.82
C TYR A 333 6.15 3.31 -14.45
N VAL A 334 6.43 3.55 -13.16
CA VAL A 334 7.77 3.94 -12.68
C VAL A 334 8.82 2.89 -13.02
N ALA A 335 8.47 1.60 -12.92
CA ALA A 335 9.39 0.51 -13.28
C ALA A 335 9.70 0.48 -14.77
N ASN A 336 8.68 0.63 -15.62
CA ASN A 336 8.86 0.66 -17.07
C ASN A 336 9.73 1.85 -17.51
N GLU A 337 9.52 3.05 -16.93
CA GLU A 337 10.35 4.22 -17.24
C GLU A 337 11.80 4.01 -16.87
N PHE A 338 12.08 3.42 -15.70
CA PHE A 338 13.45 3.10 -15.29
C PHE A 338 14.12 2.12 -16.28
N VAL A 339 13.41 1.05 -16.69
CA VAL A 339 13.95 0.03 -17.61
C VAL A 339 14.29 0.62 -18.98
N LYS A 340 13.62 1.67 -19.45
CA LYS A 340 14.00 2.37 -20.70
C LYS A 340 15.46 2.84 -20.71
N HIS A 341 16.03 3.11 -19.55
CA HIS A 341 17.42 3.52 -19.41
C HIS A 341 18.42 2.36 -19.28
N LEU A 342 17.96 1.10 -19.38
CA LEU A 342 18.84 -0.08 -19.37
C LEU A 342 19.18 -0.54 -20.79
N ALA A 343 20.38 -1.10 -20.95
CA ALA A 343 20.87 -1.62 -22.25
C ALA A 343 20.30 -3.02 -22.50
N VAL A 344 18.98 -3.14 -22.55
CA VAL A 344 18.26 -4.38 -22.87
C VAL A 344 17.41 -4.16 -24.13
N ASP A 345 17.28 -5.19 -24.97
CA ASP A 345 16.53 -5.05 -26.24
C ASP A 345 15.02 -5.15 -26.02
N SER A 346 14.60 -6.00 -25.07
CA SER A 346 13.18 -6.19 -24.71
C SER A 346 13.04 -6.78 -23.33
N TYR A 347 11.87 -6.61 -22.72
CA TYR A 347 11.51 -7.17 -21.43
C TYR A 347 10.02 -7.50 -21.38
N LYS A 348 9.62 -8.44 -20.52
CA LYS A 348 8.22 -8.79 -20.31
C LYS A 348 7.66 -7.97 -19.15
N THR A 349 6.41 -7.49 -19.29
CA THR A 349 5.65 -6.89 -18.19
C THR A 349 4.62 -7.88 -17.64
N TRP A 350 3.93 -7.49 -16.58
CA TRP A 350 2.87 -8.28 -15.96
C TRP A 350 1.62 -8.33 -16.84
N ASP A 351 0.96 -9.47 -16.84
CA ASP A 351 -0.37 -9.64 -17.39
C ASP A 351 -1.41 -9.14 -16.37
N CYS A 352 -2.62 -8.83 -16.81
CA CYS A 352 -3.69 -8.46 -15.89
C CYS A 352 -5.09 -8.84 -16.41
N ALA A 353 -6.04 -8.96 -15.47
CA ALA A 353 -7.44 -9.03 -15.77
C ALA A 353 -8.15 -7.81 -15.18
N VAL A 354 -8.91 -7.09 -16.00
CA VAL A 354 -9.63 -5.86 -15.62
C VAL A 354 -11.12 -6.11 -15.63
N ARG A 355 -11.79 -5.73 -14.54
CA ARG A 355 -13.23 -5.88 -14.46
C ARG A 355 -13.99 -4.65 -14.99
N TYR A 356 -14.75 -4.85 -16.05
CA TYR A 356 -15.66 -3.89 -16.67
C TYR A 356 -17.12 -4.30 -16.40
N GLY A 357 -17.65 -3.93 -15.23
CA GLY A 357 -19.02 -4.30 -14.84
C GLY A 357 -19.25 -5.82 -14.82
N PRO A 358 -20.09 -6.38 -15.73
CA PRO A 358 -20.37 -7.81 -15.82
C PRO A 358 -19.29 -8.61 -16.57
N TYR A 359 -18.22 -7.99 -17.04
CA TYR A 359 -17.22 -8.57 -17.90
C TYR A 359 -15.83 -8.47 -17.28
N LEU A 360 -15.01 -9.54 -17.45
CA LEU A 360 -13.60 -9.60 -17.06
C LEU A 360 -12.76 -9.71 -18.33
N GLN A 361 -12.01 -8.65 -18.63
CA GLN A 361 -11.11 -8.59 -19.77
C GLN A 361 -9.70 -8.99 -19.33
N TYR A 362 -9.15 -9.99 -20.00
CA TYR A 362 -7.75 -10.39 -19.82
C TYR A 362 -6.87 -9.62 -20.80
N TYR A 363 -5.75 -9.14 -20.30
CA TYR A 363 -4.68 -8.51 -21.07
C TYR A 363 -3.43 -9.35 -20.88
N ASP A 364 -3.03 -9.99 -21.98
CA ASP A 364 -1.78 -10.75 -22.10
C ASP A 364 -0.75 -9.80 -22.70
N ASN A 365 0.24 -9.42 -21.94
CA ASN A 365 1.27 -8.48 -22.35
C ASN A 365 2.48 -9.23 -22.84
N ASP A 366 2.77 -9.10 -24.12
CA ASP A 366 3.97 -9.59 -24.77
C ASP A 366 5.23 -8.82 -24.34
N PHE A 367 6.37 -9.22 -24.87
CA PHE A 367 7.61 -8.47 -24.69
C PHE A 367 7.49 -7.05 -25.23
N ILE A 368 7.87 -6.09 -24.40
CA ILE A 368 8.01 -4.70 -24.81
C ILE A 368 9.40 -4.53 -25.40
N THR A 369 9.49 -4.01 -26.63
CA THR A 369 10.77 -3.55 -27.19
C THR A 369 11.23 -2.31 -26.45
N ASN A 370 12.44 -2.35 -25.89
CA ASN A 370 12.96 -1.27 -25.09
C ASN A 370 13.42 -0.08 -25.94
N GLU A 371 13.34 1.11 -25.37
CA GLU A 371 13.87 2.32 -25.98
C GLU A 371 15.39 2.35 -25.90
N LYS A 372 16.03 2.96 -26.91
CA LYS A 372 17.50 3.07 -26.95
C LYS A 372 17.90 4.54 -26.77
N TYR A 373 18.49 4.83 -25.61
CA TYR A 373 19.07 6.14 -25.30
C TYR A 373 20.59 6.07 -25.29
N ASP A 374 21.26 7.18 -25.55
CA ASP A 374 22.74 7.26 -25.45
C ASP A 374 23.24 7.01 -24.03
N THR A 375 22.36 7.11 -23.03
CA THR A 375 22.63 6.91 -21.60
C THR A 375 22.26 5.50 -21.12
N ASN A 376 21.91 4.56 -22.01
CA ASN A 376 21.52 3.21 -21.59
C ASN A 376 22.65 2.53 -20.82
N PHE A 377 22.27 2.05 -19.63
CA PHE A 377 23.17 1.44 -18.66
C PHE A 377 23.28 -0.07 -18.87
N SER A 378 24.50 -0.58 -18.93
CA SER A 378 24.80 -2.00 -19.16
C SER A 378 25.48 -2.70 -17.98
N GLY A 379 25.58 -2.03 -16.82
CA GLY A 379 26.20 -2.58 -15.63
C GLY A 379 25.24 -3.42 -14.76
N ASN A 380 25.64 -3.67 -13.53
CA ASN A 380 24.87 -4.46 -12.57
C ASN A 380 23.73 -3.63 -11.96
N ILE A 381 22.55 -4.24 -11.85
CA ILE A 381 21.37 -3.66 -11.21
C ILE A 381 21.06 -4.41 -9.92
N TYR A 382 20.74 -3.65 -8.88
CA TYR A 382 20.29 -4.14 -7.58
C TYR A 382 19.02 -3.45 -7.15
N ILE A 383 18.13 -4.17 -6.48
CA ILE A 383 16.91 -3.61 -5.87
C ILE A 383 16.97 -3.87 -4.37
N LEU A 384 16.84 -2.81 -3.58
CA LEU A 384 16.75 -2.94 -2.12
C LEU A 384 15.28 -2.96 -1.71
N THR A 385 14.86 -4.01 -1.01
CA THR A 385 13.49 -4.19 -0.55
C THR A 385 13.42 -4.40 0.96
N ASN A 386 12.26 -4.10 1.54
CA ASN A 386 11.92 -4.49 2.90
C ASN A 386 10.44 -4.90 3.01
N SER A 387 10.04 -5.28 4.22
CA SER A 387 8.67 -5.70 4.53
C SER A 387 7.59 -4.61 4.35
N LYS A 388 7.95 -3.42 3.89
CA LYS A 388 7.02 -2.35 3.47
C LYS A 388 7.10 -2.03 1.98
N SER A 389 7.92 -2.74 1.21
CA SER A 389 7.92 -2.63 -0.28
C SER A 389 6.66 -3.30 -0.82
N TYR A 390 5.63 -2.50 -1.16
CA TYR A 390 4.27 -2.96 -1.43
C TYR A 390 3.75 -2.47 -2.79
N SER A 391 2.84 -3.25 -3.43
CA SER A 391 2.13 -2.88 -4.66
C SER A 391 3.11 -2.55 -5.80
N ALA A 392 3.04 -1.37 -6.44
CA ALA A 392 3.92 -0.98 -7.55
C ALA A 392 5.42 -1.01 -7.21
N SER A 393 5.81 -0.93 -5.96
CA SER A 393 7.19 -1.13 -5.52
C SER A 393 7.59 -2.61 -5.63
N MET A 394 6.71 -3.53 -5.24
CA MET A 394 6.89 -4.97 -5.47
C MET A 394 6.90 -5.29 -6.98
N ASP A 395 6.00 -4.66 -7.77
CA ASP A 395 5.99 -4.81 -9.24
C ASP A 395 7.32 -4.40 -9.85
N PHE A 396 7.96 -3.35 -9.33
CA PHE A 396 9.28 -2.93 -9.78
C PHE A 396 10.35 -4.02 -9.50
N ALA A 397 10.39 -4.54 -8.28
CA ALA A 397 11.32 -5.60 -7.92
C ALA A 397 11.08 -6.86 -8.78
N MET A 398 9.80 -7.25 -8.97
CA MET A 398 9.38 -8.35 -9.84
C MET A 398 9.87 -8.16 -11.29
N LEU A 399 9.66 -6.98 -11.85
CA LEU A 399 10.04 -6.69 -13.23
C LEU A 399 11.54 -6.87 -13.45
N ILE A 400 12.37 -6.41 -12.51
CA ILE A 400 13.83 -6.57 -12.59
C ILE A 400 14.25 -8.03 -12.37
N GLN A 401 13.71 -8.70 -11.35
CA GLN A 401 14.11 -10.07 -11.00
C GLN A 401 13.63 -11.09 -12.03
N ASP A 402 12.35 -11.07 -12.39
CA ASP A 402 11.76 -12.08 -13.28
C ASP A 402 12.24 -11.96 -14.74
N ASN A 403 12.71 -10.77 -15.15
CA ASN A 403 13.41 -10.59 -16.44
C ASN A 403 14.92 -10.84 -16.36
N ASN A 404 15.47 -11.24 -15.21
CA ASN A 404 16.90 -11.44 -14.97
C ASN A 404 17.75 -10.18 -15.27
N LEU A 405 17.20 -8.99 -15.04
CA LEU A 405 17.88 -7.71 -15.25
C LEU A 405 18.77 -7.31 -14.07
N GLY A 406 18.54 -7.86 -12.88
CA GLY A 406 19.28 -7.53 -11.68
C GLY A 406 18.95 -8.46 -10.51
N LYS A 407 19.44 -8.12 -9.32
CA LYS A 407 19.28 -8.90 -8.08
C LYS A 407 18.54 -8.10 -7.02
N VAL A 408 17.74 -8.78 -6.22
CA VAL A 408 17.04 -8.21 -5.06
C VAL A 408 17.85 -8.49 -3.79
N ILE A 409 18.02 -7.47 -2.95
CA ILE A 409 18.75 -7.51 -1.66
C ILE A 409 17.80 -7.00 -0.57
N GLY A 410 17.74 -7.69 0.57
CA GLY A 410 16.98 -7.25 1.73
C GLY A 410 15.95 -8.26 2.20
N GLU A 411 14.71 -7.84 2.37
CA GLU A 411 13.60 -8.64 2.87
C GLU A 411 12.59 -8.95 1.75
N PRO A 412 11.78 -10.03 1.87
CA PRO A 412 10.73 -10.34 0.91
C PRO A 412 9.70 -9.23 0.74
N SER A 413 8.98 -9.24 -0.39
CA SER A 413 7.92 -8.27 -0.67
C SER A 413 6.75 -8.36 0.31
N SER A 414 6.01 -7.26 0.45
CA SER A 414 4.90 -7.11 1.38
C SER A 414 3.54 -7.58 0.84
N ASN A 415 3.45 -7.84 -0.45
CA ASN A 415 2.29 -8.47 -1.08
C ASN A 415 2.73 -9.50 -2.10
N LYS A 416 1.81 -10.37 -2.48
CA LYS A 416 2.07 -11.38 -3.52
C LYS A 416 2.13 -10.71 -4.89
N PRO A 417 3.02 -11.17 -5.79
CA PRO A 417 3.04 -10.74 -7.18
C PRO A 417 1.74 -11.02 -7.93
N GLU A 418 1.13 -12.19 -7.65
CA GLU A 418 -0.22 -12.48 -8.12
C GLU A 418 -1.22 -11.99 -7.08
N SER A 419 -1.83 -10.84 -7.33
CA SER A 419 -2.68 -10.12 -6.38
C SER A 419 -3.75 -9.30 -7.06
N TYR A 420 -4.71 -8.82 -6.27
CA TYR A 420 -5.66 -7.80 -6.73
C TYR A 420 -5.11 -6.40 -6.48
N GLY A 421 -5.57 -5.42 -7.26
CA GLY A 421 -5.11 -4.04 -7.11
C GLY A 421 -5.88 -3.04 -7.96
N ASP A 422 -5.33 -1.81 -8.06
CA ASP A 422 -6.00 -0.66 -8.68
C ASP A 422 -7.38 -0.41 -8.07
N CYS A 423 -7.40 0.29 -6.93
CA CYS A 423 -8.61 0.47 -6.15
C CYS A 423 -9.56 1.50 -6.73
N LEU A 424 -10.84 1.18 -6.69
CA LEU A 424 -11.94 2.12 -6.85
C LEU A 424 -12.47 2.50 -5.48
N TYR A 425 -12.62 3.79 -5.25
CA TYR A 425 -13.06 4.32 -3.97
C TYR A 425 -14.53 4.72 -4.01
N PHE A 426 -15.27 4.32 -2.99
CA PHE A 426 -16.66 4.69 -2.78
C PHE A 426 -16.86 5.16 -1.35
N GLN A 427 -17.93 5.91 -1.10
CA GLN A 427 -18.30 6.33 0.24
C GLN A 427 -19.69 5.82 0.58
N LEU A 428 -19.86 5.32 1.80
CA LEU A 428 -21.13 4.82 2.29
C LEU A 428 -22.12 5.97 2.49
N PRO A 429 -23.40 5.76 2.16
CA PRO A 429 -24.37 6.87 2.13
C PRO A 429 -24.66 7.50 3.49
N ASN A 430 -24.61 6.75 4.61
CA ASN A 430 -25.00 7.24 5.94
C ASN A 430 -23.79 7.45 6.85
N SER A 431 -23.00 6.43 7.12
CA SER A 431 -21.79 6.50 7.98
C SER A 431 -20.66 7.29 7.36
N LYS A 432 -20.69 7.53 6.05
CA LYS A 432 -19.59 8.15 5.31
C LYS A 432 -18.24 7.41 5.42
N LEU A 433 -18.27 6.15 5.85
CA LEU A 433 -17.08 5.31 5.77
C LEU A 433 -16.66 5.15 4.31
N LYS A 434 -15.37 5.14 4.09
CA LYS A 434 -14.77 4.94 2.76
C LYS A 434 -14.51 3.45 2.53
N ILE A 435 -14.79 2.97 1.34
CA ILE A 435 -14.44 1.63 0.91
C ILE A 435 -13.55 1.69 -0.32
N ALA A 436 -12.47 0.94 -0.30
CA ALA A 436 -11.58 0.70 -1.43
C ALA A 436 -11.85 -0.71 -1.96
N ILE A 437 -11.96 -0.88 -3.26
CA ILE A 437 -12.25 -2.17 -3.89
C ILE A 437 -11.35 -2.32 -5.11
N SER A 438 -10.55 -3.37 -5.13
CA SER A 438 -9.74 -3.75 -6.30
C SER A 438 -10.62 -4.07 -7.50
N PHE A 439 -10.23 -3.60 -8.68
CA PHE A 439 -10.95 -3.93 -9.92
C PHE A 439 -10.08 -4.61 -10.97
N LYS A 440 -8.80 -4.85 -10.66
CA LYS A 440 -7.86 -5.62 -11.47
C LYS A 440 -7.31 -6.80 -10.68
N LYS A 441 -6.91 -7.83 -11.41
CA LYS A 441 -6.02 -8.90 -10.93
C LYS A 441 -4.75 -8.82 -11.74
N TRP A 442 -3.62 -8.80 -11.05
CA TRP A 442 -2.28 -8.80 -11.63
C TRP A 442 -1.70 -10.19 -11.58
N TYR A 443 -0.94 -10.56 -12.58
CA TYR A 443 -0.29 -11.86 -12.69
C TYR A 443 1.22 -11.69 -12.69
N ARG A 444 1.92 -12.59 -12.01
CA ARG A 444 3.38 -12.57 -11.96
C ARG A 444 3.97 -12.77 -13.36
N ILE A 445 5.08 -12.09 -13.66
CA ILE A 445 5.78 -12.19 -14.95
C ILE A 445 6.29 -13.62 -15.16
N ASP A 446 6.97 -14.20 -14.16
CA ASP A 446 7.39 -15.60 -14.16
C ASP A 446 6.30 -16.49 -13.52
N GLN A 447 5.43 -17.05 -14.36
CA GLN A 447 4.30 -17.88 -13.91
C GLN A 447 4.74 -19.18 -13.22
N THR A 448 6.00 -19.59 -13.35
CA THR A 448 6.53 -20.76 -12.59
C THR A 448 6.68 -20.47 -11.10
N LYS A 449 6.71 -19.19 -10.73
CA LYS A 449 6.85 -18.67 -9.36
C LYS A 449 5.59 -17.95 -8.85
N LYS A 450 4.44 -18.13 -9.49
CA LYS A 450 3.21 -17.34 -9.23
C LYS A 450 2.77 -17.29 -7.77
N ASP A 451 2.98 -18.37 -7.02
CA ASP A 451 2.56 -18.50 -5.62
C ASP A 451 3.58 -17.98 -4.59
N LEU A 452 4.78 -17.59 -5.07
CA LEU A 452 5.87 -17.11 -4.23
C LEU A 452 5.85 -15.58 -4.11
N LEU A 453 6.35 -15.07 -2.99
CA LEU A 453 6.71 -13.66 -2.85
C LEU A 453 7.89 -13.31 -3.77
N ILE A 454 8.21 -12.04 -3.90
CA ILE A 454 9.52 -11.63 -4.41
C ILE A 454 10.52 -11.86 -3.28
N GLU A 455 11.16 -13.03 -3.34
CA GLU A 455 12.20 -13.38 -2.40
C GLU A 455 13.52 -12.73 -2.83
N PRO A 456 14.27 -12.10 -1.90
CA PRO A 456 15.54 -11.51 -2.25
C PRO A 456 16.57 -12.58 -2.67
N ASP A 457 17.36 -12.28 -3.70
CA ASP A 457 18.50 -13.10 -4.11
C ASP A 457 19.60 -13.09 -3.03
N ILE A 458 19.64 -12.01 -2.26
CA ILE A 458 20.57 -11.81 -1.14
C ILE A 458 19.77 -11.36 0.09
N PRO A 459 19.27 -12.31 0.90
CA PRO A 459 18.47 -11.98 2.09
C PRO A 459 19.33 -11.36 3.18
N CYS A 460 18.86 -10.26 3.75
CA CYS A 460 19.44 -9.60 4.92
C CYS A 460 18.40 -8.69 5.60
N PRO A 461 18.62 -8.31 6.87
CA PRO A 461 17.80 -7.28 7.51
C PRO A 461 17.84 -5.97 6.72
N SER A 462 16.71 -5.28 6.66
CA SER A 462 16.56 -4.02 5.91
C SER A 462 17.63 -2.97 6.24
N GLN A 463 18.01 -2.88 7.52
CA GLN A 463 19.04 -1.96 8.02
C GLN A 463 20.43 -2.23 7.43
N GLU A 464 20.71 -3.49 7.08
CA GLU A 464 22.00 -3.94 6.57
C GLU A 464 22.10 -3.93 5.05
N SER A 465 20.97 -3.76 4.33
CA SER A 465 20.94 -3.98 2.88
C SER A 465 21.89 -3.06 2.10
N VAL A 466 22.10 -1.81 2.55
CA VAL A 466 23.08 -0.91 1.92
C VAL A 466 24.51 -1.37 2.19
N SER A 467 24.86 -1.75 3.42
CA SER A 467 26.21 -2.26 3.72
C SER A 467 26.50 -3.57 2.98
N VAL A 468 25.52 -4.47 2.94
CA VAL A 468 25.61 -5.73 2.15
C VAL A 468 25.84 -5.44 0.67
N LEU A 469 25.16 -4.41 0.11
CA LEU A 469 25.37 -3.97 -1.27
C LEU A 469 26.80 -3.47 -1.50
N TYR A 470 27.32 -2.61 -0.61
CA TYR A 470 28.71 -2.12 -0.71
C TYR A 470 29.73 -3.25 -0.58
N ASP A 471 29.53 -4.17 0.35
CA ASP A 471 30.39 -5.36 0.54
C ASP A 471 30.39 -6.27 -0.68
N LEU A 472 29.23 -6.43 -1.32
CA LEU A 472 29.10 -7.21 -2.55
C LEU A 472 29.90 -6.61 -3.70
N ILE A 473 29.78 -5.29 -3.89
CA ILE A 473 30.47 -4.57 -4.98
C ILE A 473 31.99 -4.54 -4.75
N SER A 474 32.45 -4.41 -3.50
CA SER A 474 33.88 -4.35 -3.17
C SER A 474 34.66 -5.65 -3.46
N LYS A 475 33.94 -6.76 -3.70
CA LYS A 475 34.55 -8.07 -4.03
C LYS A 475 34.83 -8.28 -5.51
N PHE A 476 34.39 -7.35 -6.35
CA PHE A 476 34.57 -7.38 -7.79
C PHE A 476 35.38 -6.17 -8.28
#